data_93b3aeaa6e30746876e4d57345cd5234
#
_entry.id   93b3aeaa6e30746876e4d57345cd5234
#
_cell.length_a   1.000
_cell.length_b   1.000
_cell.length_c   1.000
_cell.angle_alpha   90.00
_cell.angle_beta   90.00
_cell.angle_gamma   90.00
#
_symmetry.space_group_name_H-M   'P 1'
#
loop_
_entity.id
_entity.type
_entity.pdbx_description
1 polymer ?
#
loop_
_entity_poly.entity_id
_entity_poly.type
_entity_poly.pdbx_seq_one_letter_code
_entity_poly.pdbx_strand_id
1 'polypeptide(L)'
;MEKWYVAAKKADFDKWAKEFHISPVTARILRNRDLTEEAQIQKFLYGKLEDCYSPWLLKDMDKAVEEILKAVKEGLHIRVIGDYDVDGICSSYILTKGFQMLGAQVDTAIPHRIHDGYGLNEHLIEEAKREGVGMIVTCDNGIAAAPQIELANSLGMRVIVTDHHEVPYIEENGERKEQLPPALAVVDPKRSDCSYPFQGICGGVVALKVIQAITEKTGNPGLINIQDELLEFAALSTVCDVMELKDENRILVKEGLKRIQKGYNEGLKALMEVNDIAPDRLSAYHLGFVLGPCLNATGRLDTAKRALELLQSFTRADAMTAARELKDLNESRKNLTVQGIQRADEYILEHHMTEDKVMVIYLPEVHESIAGIIAGKVREKYHHPVFILTKGEDGVKGSGRSIEAYHMYDAMTQVKQFFTKYGGHKLAAGLSMREEDIEPLRIALNKNCTLTEDDFIPRVHIDVAMPMGYADEALAGELALLEPFGTGNPKPLFAQKDLIFQAGFKMGANKTCARFRVKTPEGAIQTVVFFGDLERLGAFLNEKYGIGSEEALYAGRGSFPLSVVYQVGQNIYKGRTEVQFVMQNYC
;
A
#
# COMPACT_ATOMS: atom_id res chain seq x y z
N MET A 1 25.95 5.98 7.22
CA MET A 1 26.00 6.80 5.97
C MET A 1 25.28 6.02 4.89
N GLU A 2 24.46 6.62 4.04
CA GLU A 2 23.68 5.90 3.01
C GLU A 2 24.47 5.83 1.70
N LYS A 3 24.22 4.81 0.88
CA LYS A 3 24.87 4.68 -0.44
C LYS A 3 23.96 5.22 -1.53
N TRP A 4 24.45 6.12 -2.35
CA TRP A 4 23.71 6.74 -3.45
C TRP A 4 24.05 6.11 -4.79
N TYR A 5 23.05 5.72 -5.53
CA TYR A 5 23.17 5.11 -6.85
C TYR A 5 22.38 5.92 -7.86
N VAL A 6 23.06 6.44 -8.89
CA VAL A 6 22.37 7.09 -10.02
C VAL A 6 22.04 6.05 -11.06
N ALA A 7 20.77 5.99 -11.45
CA ALA A 7 20.34 5.08 -12.51
C ALA A 7 21.04 5.40 -13.83
N ALA A 8 21.57 4.37 -14.49
CA ALA A 8 22.38 4.49 -15.71
C ALA A 8 21.83 3.69 -16.89
N LYS A 9 20.52 3.43 -16.92
CA LYS A 9 19.85 2.72 -18.01
C LYS A 9 19.92 3.55 -19.31
N LYS A 10 20.19 2.90 -20.44
CA LYS A 10 20.36 3.56 -21.75
C LYS A 10 19.08 3.47 -22.58
N ALA A 11 18.78 4.52 -23.33
CA ALA A 11 17.78 4.60 -24.39
C ALA A 11 18.10 5.81 -25.30
N ASP A 12 17.39 5.96 -26.39
CA ASP A 12 17.41 7.16 -27.21
C ASP A 12 16.44 8.19 -26.63
N PHE A 13 16.91 8.93 -25.61
CA PHE A 13 16.10 9.89 -24.87
C PHE A 13 15.65 11.07 -25.74
N ASP A 14 16.45 11.46 -26.74
CA ASP A 14 16.09 12.56 -27.65
C ASP A 14 14.99 12.13 -28.64
N LYS A 15 15.01 10.87 -29.10
CA LYS A 15 13.91 10.29 -29.86
C LYS A 15 12.62 10.29 -29.04
N TRP A 16 12.64 9.73 -27.83
CA TRP A 16 11.47 9.68 -26.96
C TRP A 16 10.95 11.06 -26.58
N ALA A 17 11.84 12.02 -26.31
CA ALA A 17 11.46 13.39 -26.01
C ALA A 17 10.63 14.02 -27.14
N LYS A 18 11.04 13.82 -28.38
CA LYS A 18 10.32 14.33 -29.57
C LYS A 18 9.01 13.58 -29.79
N GLU A 19 9.02 12.27 -29.69
CA GLU A 19 7.89 11.40 -30.00
C GLU A 19 6.74 11.57 -29.01
N PHE A 20 7.05 11.64 -27.71
CA PHE A 20 6.06 11.75 -26.64
C PHE A 20 5.85 13.19 -26.14
N HIS A 21 6.50 14.19 -26.76
CA HIS A 21 6.43 15.61 -26.34
C HIS A 21 6.79 15.82 -24.87
N ILE A 22 7.88 15.19 -24.41
CA ILE A 22 8.40 15.26 -23.03
C ILE A 22 9.87 15.70 -23.06
N SER A 23 10.41 16.08 -21.90
CA SER A 23 11.84 16.37 -21.76
C SER A 23 12.70 15.09 -21.78
N PRO A 24 13.99 15.18 -22.13
CA PRO A 24 14.92 14.06 -21.98
C PRO A 24 15.05 13.58 -20.52
N VAL A 25 14.75 14.44 -19.54
CA VAL A 25 14.71 14.08 -18.10
C VAL A 25 13.58 13.11 -17.84
N THR A 26 12.36 13.44 -18.28
CA THR A 26 11.20 12.55 -18.14
C THR A 26 11.39 11.25 -18.91
N ALA A 27 11.93 11.30 -20.13
CA ALA A 27 12.27 10.10 -20.90
C ALA A 27 13.23 9.17 -20.14
N ARG A 28 14.23 9.73 -19.44
CA ARG A 28 15.16 8.98 -18.60
C ARG A 28 14.45 8.33 -17.39
N ILE A 29 13.53 9.05 -16.75
CA ILE A 29 12.73 8.53 -15.65
C ILE A 29 11.87 7.36 -16.13
N LEU A 30 11.21 7.46 -17.27
CA LEU A 30 10.41 6.37 -17.84
C LEU A 30 11.27 5.12 -18.09
N ARG A 31 12.49 5.30 -18.64
CA ARG A 31 13.44 4.20 -18.83
C ARG A 31 13.87 3.55 -17.51
N ASN A 32 14.01 4.34 -16.44
CA ASN A 32 14.33 3.83 -15.11
C ASN A 32 13.19 2.97 -14.53
N ARG A 33 11.94 3.21 -14.96
CA ARG A 33 10.74 2.42 -14.63
C ARG A 33 10.58 1.16 -15.50
N ASP A 34 11.61 0.82 -16.29
CA ASP A 34 11.65 -0.33 -17.22
C ASP A 34 10.63 -0.26 -18.37
N LEU A 35 10.14 0.93 -18.68
CA LEU A 35 9.36 1.16 -19.89
C LEU A 35 10.32 1.23 -21.06
N THR A 36 10.16 0.30 -22.02
CA THR A 36 11.05 0.16 -23.19
C THR A 36 10.31 0.26 -24.52
N GLU A 37 9.05 -0.16 -24.54
CA GLU A 37 8.21 -0.19 -25.73
C GLU A 37 7.38 1.08 -25.84
N GLU A 38 7.27 1.63 -27.07
CA GLU A 38 6.52 2.85 -27.36
C GLU A 38 5.05 2.77 -26.88
N ALA A 39 4.40 1.61 -27.06
CA ALA A 39 3.04 1.38 -26.60
C ALA A 39 2.92 1.44 -25.07
N GLN A 40 3.91 0.92 -24.33
CA GLN A 40 3.94 0.99 -22.87
C GLN A 40 4.11 2.43 -22.38
N ILE A 41 5.01 3.20 -23.02
CA ILE A 41 5.23 4.62 -22.70
C ILE A 41 3.97 5.43 -22.98
N GLN A 42 3.34 5.22 -24.13
CA GLN A 42 2.08 5.88 -24.49
C GLN A 42 0.97 5.57 -23.48
N LYS A 43 0.79 4.29 -23.13
CA LYS A 43 -0.20 3.86 -22.12
C LYS A 43 0.11 4.44 -20.74
N PHE A 44 1.38 4.50 -20.34
CA PHE A 44 1.79 5.05 -19.05
C PHE A 44 1.48 6.55 -18.94
N LEU A 45 1.79 7.35 -19.96
CA LEU A 45 1.60 8.80 -19.97
C LEU A 45 0.14 9.19 -20.19
N TYR A 46 -0.53 8.55 -21.15
CA TYR A 46 -1.79 9.01 -21.73
C TYR A 46 -2.91 7.98 -21.70
N GLY A 47 -2.70 6.82 -21.05
CA GLY A 47 -3.69 5.74 -20.94
C GLY A 47 -5.01 6.20 -20.33
N LYS A 48 -6.10 5.64 -20.86
CA LYS A 48 -7.50 5.92 -20.52
C LYS A 48 -8.20 4.63 -20.09
N LEU A 49 -9.42 4.72 -19.56
CA LEU A 49 -10.20 3.56 -19.13
C LEU A 49 -10.44 2.55 -20.26
N GLU A 50 -10.52 3.01 -21.51
CA GLU A 50 -10.67 2.17 -22.69
C GLU A 50 -9.42 1.31 -22.97
N ASP A 51 -8.27 1.67 -22.41
CA ASP A 51 -7.02 0.90 -22.51
C ASP A 51 -6.87 -0.17 -21.40
N CYS A 52 -7.84 -0.26 -20.48
CA CYS A 52 -7.92 -1.33 -19.50
C CYS A 52 -8.39 -2.63 -20.15
N TYR A 53 -7.98 -3.76 -19.59
CA TYR A 53 -8.29 -5.06 -20.17
C TYR A 53 -9.74 -5.46 -19.95
N SER A 54 -10.30 -6.18 -20.93
CA SER A 54 -11.65 -6.73 -20.85
C SER A 54 -11.77 -7.70 -19.67
N PRO A 55 -12.87 -7.62 -18.88
CA PRO A 55 -13.12 -8.54 -17.77
C PRO A 55 -13.23 -10.01 -18.22
N TRP A 56 -13.62 -10.24 -19.46
CA TRP A 56 -13.79 -11.59 -20.03
C TRP A 56 -12.47 -12.36 -20.24
N LEU A 57 -11.32 -11.70 -20.10
CA LEU A 57 -9.99 -12.34 -20.13
C LEU A 57 -9.65 -13.04 -18.81
N LEU A 58 -10.35 -12.70 -17.70
CA LEU A 58 -10.23 -13.42 -16.44
C LEU A 58 -10.84 -14.81 -16.56
N LYS A 59 -10.09 -15.80 -16.15
CA LYS A 59 -10.56 -17.20 -16.20
C LYS A 59 -11.81 -17.40 -15.33
N ASP A 60 -12.75 -18.21 -15.81
CA ASP A 60 -14.04 -18.49 -15.19
C ASP A 60 -14.99 -17.28 -15.00
N MET A 61 -14.66 -16.10 -15.58
CA MET A 61 -15.53 -14.91 -15.50
C MET A 61 -16.90 -15.18 -16.12
N ASP A 62 -16.95 -15.89 -17.24
CA ASP A 62 -18.19 -16.29 -17.91
C ASP A 62 -19.09 -17.14 -17.00
N LYS A 63 -18.51 -18.15 -16.35
CA LYS A 63 -19.22 -19.02 -15.39
C LYS A 63 -19.69 -18.24 -14.15
N ALA A 64 -18.79 -17.39 -13.59
CA ALA A 64 -19.14 -16.57 -12.44
C ALA A 64 -20.36 -15.68 -12.73
N VAL A 65 -20.33 -14.97 -13.87
CA VAL A 65 -21.44 -14.11 -14.30
C VAL A 65 -22.73 -14.91 -14.52
N GLU A 66 -22.64 -16.07 -15.17
CA GLU A 66 -23.83 -16.91 -15.43
C GLU A 66 -24.47 -17.42 -14.13
N GLU A 67 -23.67 -17.93 -13.19
CA GLU A 67 -24.17 -18.45 -11.91
C GLU A 67 -24.72 -17.33 -11.01
N ILE A 68 -24.08 -16.14 -10.99
CA ILE A 68 -24.61 -14.97 -10.27
C ILE A 68 -25.96 -14.55 -10.84
N LEU A 69 -26.09 -14.38 -12.16
CA LEU A 69 -27.34 -13.98 -12.80
C LEU A 69 -28.44 -15.04 -12.60
N LYS A 70 -28.09 -16.31 -12.59
CA LYS A 70 -29.00 -17.42 -12.29
C LYS A 70 -29.46 -17.36 -10.83
N ALA A 71 -28.56 -17.13 -9.87
CA ALA A 71 -28.93 -16.99 -8.47
C ALA A 71 -29.87 -15.81 -8.23
N VAL A 72 -29.60 -14.65 -8.87
CA VAL A 72 -30.50 -13.49 -8.83
C VAL A 72 -31.89 -13.83 -9.38
N LYS A 73 -31.97 -14.51 -10.54
CA LYS A 73 -33.22 -14.93 -11.15
C LYS A 73 -34.00 -15.95 -10.31
N GLU A 74 -33.29 -16.83 -9.62
CA GLU A 74 -33.87 -17.82 -8.70
C GLU A 74 -34.31 -17.20 -7.36
N GLY A 75 -33.95 -15.93 -7.08
CA GLY A 75 -34.25 -15.24 -5.84
C GLY A 75 -33.42 -15.76 -4.66
N LEU A 76 -32.25 -16.34 -4.91
CA LEU A 76 -31.39 -16.83 -3.85
C LEU A 76 -30.82 -15.65 -3.02
N HIS A 77 -30.73 -15.88 -1.71
CA HIS A 77 -29.97 -14.99 -0.84
C HIS A 77 -28.48 -15.16 -1.12
N ILE A 78 -27.82 -14.08 -1.54
CA ILE A 78 -26.39 -14.05 -1.85
C ILE A 78 -25.66 -13.37 -0.68
N ARG A 79 -24.62 -14.01 -0.16
CA ARG A 79 -23.71 -13.40 0.83
C ARG A 79 -22.36 -13.11 0.21
N VAL A 80 -21.93 -11.85 0.25
CA VAL A 80 -20.58 -11.44 -0.08
C VAL A 80 -19.72 -11.58 1.17
N ILE A 81 -18.60 -12.33 1.08
CA ILE A 81 -17.67 -12.51 2.19
C ILE A 81 -16.32 -11.92 1.79
N GLY A 82 -15.98 -10.75 2.34
CA GLY A 82 -14.70 -10.07 2.14
C GLY A 82 -13.68 -10.36 3.23
N ASP A 83 -12.53 -9.66 3.17
CA ASP A 83 -11.59 -9.60 4.28
C ASP A 83 -11.73 -8.28 5.07
N TYR A 84 -11.03 -8.18 6.20
CA TYR A 84 -11.15 -7.07 7.17
C TYR A 84 -10.28 -5.85 6.84
N ASP A 85 -9.50 -5.86 5.79
CA ASP A 85 -8.69 -4.70 5.38
C ASP A 85 -9.40 -3.85 4.31
N VAL A 86 -8.74 -2.79 3.83
CA VAL A 86 -9.36 -1.87 2.86
C VAL A 86 -9.68 -2.54 1.55
N ASP A 87 -8.87 -3.51 1.09
CA ASP A 87 -9.16 -4.23 -0.15
C ASP A 87 -10.42 -5.08 -0.01
N GLY A 88 -10.52 -5.89 1.06
CA GLY A 88 -11.71 -6.68 1.35
C GLY A 88 -12.96 -5.83 1.58
N ILE A 89 -12.85 -4.70 2.29
CA ILE A 89 -13.97 -3.76 2.50
C ILE A 89 -14.44 -3.14 1.18
N CYS A 90 -13.52 -2.65 0.34
CA CYS A 90 -13.85 -2.05 -0.96
C CYS A 90 -14.43 -3.08 -1.93
N SER A 91 -13.83 -4.28 -1.99
CA SER A 91 -14.33 -5.41 -2.79
C SER A 91 -15.74 -5.78 -2.40
N SER A 92 -16.00 -5.89 -1.09
CA SER A 92 -17.33 -6.16 -0.54
C SER A 92 -18.36 -5.10 -0.92
N TYR A 93 -17.96 -3.82 -0.82
CA TYR A 93 -18.82 -2.71 -1.25
C TYR A 93 -19.17 -2.79 -2.74
N ILE A 94 -18.16 -2.98 -3.60
CA ILE A 94 -18.33 -3.05 -5.05
C ILE A 94 -19.33 -4.17 -5.43
N LEU A 95 -19.12 -5.39 -4.92
CA LEU A 95 -20.00 -6.53 -5.25
C LEU A 95 -21.40 -6.34 -4.68
N THR A 96 -21.51 -5.96 -3.41
CA THR A 96 -22.81 -5.78 -2.75
C THR A 96 -23.64 -4.70 -3.44
N LYS A 97 -23.04 -3.55 -3.74
CA LYS A 97 -23.70 -2.46 -4.46
C LYS A 97 -24.12 -2.89 -5.86
N GLY A 98 -23.24 -3.58 -6.60
CA GLY A 98 -23.54 -4.10 -7.92
C GLY A 98 -24.68 -5.11 -7.91
N PHE A 99 -24.69 -6.05 -6.96
CA PHE A 99 -25.75 -7.05 -6.84
C PHE A 99 -27.09 -6.43 -6.41
N GLN A 100 -27.08 -5.42 -5.55
CA GLN A 100 -28.27 -4.63 -5.21
C GLN A 100 -28.88 -3.96 -6.44
N MET A 101 -28.07 -3.41 -7.34
CA MET A 101 -28.55 -2.80 -8.60
C MET A 101 -29.13 -3.83 -9.58
N LEU A 102 -28.78 -5.11 -9.43
CA LEU A 102 -29.42 -6.22 -10.15
C LEU A 102 -30.75 -6.66 -9.51
N GLY A 103 -31.09 -6.14 -8.34
CA GLY A 103 -32.26 -6.57 -7.56
C GLY A 103 -32.04 -7.87 -6.78
N ALA A 104 -30.77 -8.24 -6.51
CA ALA A 104 -30.47 -9.40 -5.69
C ALA A 104 -30.83 -9.17 -4.22
N GLN A 105 -31.25 -10.23 -3.53
CA GLN A 105 -31.25 -10.28 -2.09
C GLN A 105 -29.80 -10.55 -1.66
N VAL A 106 -29.10 -9.52 -1.18
CA VAL A 106 -27.67 -9.60 -0.88
C VAL A 106 -27.33 -8.94 0.45
N ASP A 107 -26.46 -9.59 1.21
CA ASP A 107 -25.82 -9.05 2.40
C ASP A 107 -24.30 -9.26 2.35
N THR A 108 -23.60 -8.77 3.39
CA THR A 108 -22.14 -8.84 3.49
C THR A 108 -21.72 -9.33 4.87
N ALA A 109 -20.78 -10.26 4.90
CA ALA A 109 -20.08 -10.65 6.10
C ALA A 109 -18.57 -10.36 5.97
N ILE A 110 -17.98 -9.90 7.07
CA ILE A 110 -16.54 -9.63 7.17
C ILE A 110 -16.03 -10.34 8.43
N PRO A 111 -14.97 -11.17 8.33
CA PRO A 111 -14.41 -11.87 9.48
C PRO A 111 -13.86 -10.89 10.53
N HIS A 112 -13.94 -11.27 11.80
CA HIS A 112 -13.27 -10.54 12.86
C HIS A 112 -11.80 -10.94 12.91
N ARG A 113 -10.89 -9.97 12.77
CA ARG A 113 -9.44 -10.19 12.63
C ARG A 113 -8.83 -11.09 13.70
N ILE A 114 -9.26 -10.97 14.94
CA ILE A 114 -8.69 -11.68 16.10
C ILE A 114 -9.36 -13.05 16.28
N HIS A 115 -10.69 -13.10 16.26
CA HIS A 115 -11.45 -14.33 16.58
C HIS A 115 -11.61 -15.26 15.39
N ASP A 116 -11.82 -14.71 14.19
CA ASP A 116 -12.12 -15.51 12.98
C ASP A 116 -10.87 -15.73 12.13
N GLY A 117 -9.87 -14.84 12.22
CA GLY A 117 -8.68 -14.86 11.38
C GLY A 117 -8.95 -14.24 10.00
N TYR A 118 -8.19 -14.70 8.99
CA TYR A 118 -8.26 -14.18 7.63
C TYR A 118 -9.28 -14.93 6.79
N GLY A 119 -10.15 -14.20 6.09
CA GLY A 119 -11.00 -14.68 5.02
C GLY A 119 -12.12 -15.64 5.47
N LEU A 120 -12.51 -16.52 4.54
CA LEU A 120 -13.60 -17.48 4.73
C LEU A 120 -13.25 -18.53 5.80
N ASN A 121 -14.13 -18.70 6.79
CA ASN A 121 -13.97 -19.65 7.89
C ASN A 121 -15.27 -20.42 8.17
N GLU A 122 -15.19 -21.48 9.00
CA GLU A 122 -16.34 -22.38 9.28
C GLU A 122 -17.47 -21.65 9.97
N HIS A 123 -17.18 -20.73 10.90
CA HIS A 123 -18.20 -19.96 11.63
C HIS A 123 -19.07 -19.13 10.67
N LEU A 124 -18.45 -18.39 9.73
CA LEU A 124 -19.18 -17.60 8.74
C LEU A 124 -20.04 -18.46 7.79
N ILE A 125 -19.58 -19.69 7.47
CA ILE A 125 -20.32 -20.63 6.65
C ILE A 125 -21.55 -21.17 7.39
N GLU A 126 -21.38 -21.57 8.65
CA GLU A 126 -22.47 -22.04 9.50
C GLU A 126 -23.52 -20.96 9.75
N GLU A 127 -23.06 -19.71 9.95
CA GLU A 127 -23.93 -18.54 10.06
C GLU A 127 -24.72 -18.32 8.76
N ALA A 128 -24.04 -18.33 7.62
CA ALA A 128 -24.68 -18.21 6.30
C ALA A 128 -25.76 -19.27 6.10
N LYS A 129 -25.48 -20.53 6.49
CA LYS A 129 -26.47 -21.61 6.42
C LYS A 129 -27.69 -21.37 7.30
N ARG A 130 -27.47 -20.94 8.54
CA ARG A 130 -28.58 -20.62 9.49
C ARG A 130 -29.47 -19.50 8.97
N GLU A 131 -28.91 -18.55 8.25
CA GLU A 131 -29.62 -17.39 7.70
C GLU A 131 -30.20 -17.63 6.30
N GLY A 132 -30.12 -18.86 5.81
CA GLY A 132 -30.75 -19.27 4.55
C GLY A 132 -30.03 -18.78 3.30
N VAL A 133 -28.75 -18.47 3.40
CA VAL A 133 -27.91 -18.10 2.26
C VAL A 133 -27.84 -19.26 1.26
N GLY A 134 -28.14 -18.98 0.00
CA GLY A 134 -28.08 -19.96 -1.10
C GLY A 134 -26.79 -19.87 -1.92
N MET A 135 -26.13 -18.70 -1.90
CA MET A 135 -24.86 -18.49 -2.61
C MET A 135 -23.90 -17.63 -1.79
N ILE A 136 -22.64 -18.05 -1.71
CA ILE A 136 -21.52 -17.27 -1.18
C ILE A 136 -20.68 -16.78 -2.36
N VAL A 137 -20.34 -15.48 -2.36
CA VAL A 137 -19.33 -14.90 -3.26
C VAL A 137 -18.22 -14.32 -2.38
N THR A 138 -17.02 -14.93 -2.42
CA THR A 138 -15.88 -14.38 -1.71
C THR A 138 -15.25 -13.25 -2.50
N CYS A 139 -14.61 -12.29 -1.85
CA CYS A 139 -13.81 -11.26 -2.49
C CYS A 139 -12.59 -10.92 -1.65
N ASP A 140 -11.43 -10.81 -2.30
CA ASP A 140 -10.15 -10.61 -1.65
C ASP A 140 -9.77 -11.75 -0.68
N ASN A 141 -10.36 -12.90 -0.88
CA ASN A 141 -10.06 -14.15 -0.17
C ASN A 141 -10.73 -15.33 -0.87
N GLY A 142 -10.41 -16.54 -0.43
CA GLY A 142 -11.08 -17.76 -0.86
C GLY A 142 -10.21 -18.71 -1.67
N ILE A 143 -9.17 -18.23 -2.35
CA ILE A 143 -8.30 -19.09 -3.19
C ILE A 143 -7.62 -20.22 -2.38
N ALA A 144 -7.31 -19.97 -1.13
CA ALA A 144 -6.70 -20.94 -0.22
C ALA A 144 -7.70 -21.63 0.72
N ALA A 145 -9.02 -21.41 0.55
CA ALA A 145 -10.06 -21.87 1.47
C ALA A 145 -10.77 -23.16 0.99
N ALA A 146 -10.03 -24.09 0.40
CA ALA A 146 -10.62 -25.33 -0.14
C ALA A 146 -11.47 -26.11 0.88
N PRO A 147 -11.01 -26.39 2.13
CA PRO A 147 -11.81 -27.10 3.11
C PRO A 147 -13.10 -26.37 3.49
N GLN A 148 -13.05 -25.03 3.59
CA GLN A 148 -14.20 -24.21 3.94
C GLN A 148 -15.25 -24.22 2.79
N ILE A 149 -14.78 -24.19 1.56
CA ILE A 149 -15.66 -24.27 0.37
C ILE A 149 -16.27 -25.66 0.24
N GLU A 150 -15.53 -26.75 0.57
CA GLU A 150 -16.10 -28.09 0.68
C GLU A 150 -17.23 -28.16 1.71
N LEU A 151 -17.04 -27.54 2.88
CA LEU A 151 -18.08 -27.44 3.91
C LEU A 151 -19.31 -26.70 3.38
N ALA A 152 -19.13 -25.52 2.75
CA ALA A 152 -20.25 -24.76 2.17
C ALA A 152 -21.02 -25.57 1.12
N ASN A 153 -20.33 -26.26 0.23
CA ASN A 153 -20.91 -27.16 -0.77
C ASN A 153 -21.71 -28.32 -0.11
N SER A 154 -21.16 -28.94 0.95
CA SER A 154 -21.82 -30.03 1.68
C SER A 154 -23.13 -29.58 2.36
N LEU A 155 -23.19 -28.30 2.73
CA LEU A 155 -24.38 -27.67 3.28
C LEU A 155 -25.37 -27.18 2.20
N GLY A 156 -25.07 -27.41 0.92
CA GLY A 156 -25.93 -27.09 -0.23
C GLY A 156 -25.88 -25.63 -0.67
N MET A 157 -24.88 -24.88 -0.28
CA MET A 157 -24.63 -23.51 -0.76
C MET A 157 -23.75 -23.53 -2.01
N ARG A 158 -24.01 -22.63 -2.96
CA ARG A 158 -23.14 -22.41 -4.12
C ARG A 158 -22.02 -21.46 -3.74
N VAL A 159 -20.82 -21.68 -4.23
CA VAL A 159 -19.67 -20.79 -3.94
C VAL A 159 -19.02 -20.31 -5.22
N ILE A 160 -18.76 -19.00 -5.29
CA ILE A 160 -17.93 -18.36 -6.30
C ILE A 160 -16.78 -17.67 -5.56
N VAL A 161 -15.57 -17.88 -6.03
CA VAL A 161 -14.37 -17.22 -5.49
C VAL A 161 -13.95 -16.10 -6.44
N THR A 162 -13.78 -14.88 -5.89
CA THR A 162 -13.08 -13.79 -6.56
C THR A 162 -11.91 -13.37 -5.66
N ASP A 163 -10.69 -13.55 -6.15
CA ASP A 163 -9.47 -13.35 -5.36
C ASP A 163 -8.33 -12.84 -6.25
N HIS A 164 -7.23 -12.47 -5.65
CA HIS A 164 -6.00 -12.03 -6.33
C HIS A 164 -4.73 -12.53 -5.63
N HIS A 165 -4.86 -13.36 -4.62
CA HIS A 165 -3.76 -13.96 -3.87
C HIS A 165 -3.08 -15.09 -4.65
N GLU A 166 -1.87 -15.47 -4.21
CA GLU A 166 -1.14 -16.58 -4.82
C GLU A 166 -1.92 -17.89 -4.69
N VAL A 167 -2.07 -18.61 -5.80
CA VAL A 167 -2.74 -19.91 -5.81
C VAL A 167 -1.89 -20.94 -5.04
N PRO A 168 -2.47 -21.61 -4.03
CA PRO A 168 -1.77 -22.69 -3.35
C PRO A 168 -1.35 -23.81 -4.31
N TYR A 169 -0.20 -24.41 -4.06
CA TYR A 169 0.30 -25.50 -4.89
C TYR A 169 0.95 -26.62 -4.04
N ILE A 170 1.01 -27.82 -4.60
CA ILE A 170 1.81 -28.92 -4.11
C ILE A 170 2.92 -29.22 -5.11
N GLU A 171 4.05 -29.72 -4.62
CA GLU A 171 5.12 -30.21 -5.47
C GLU A 171 4.98 -31.73 -5.65
N GLU A 172 4.65 -32.14 -6.87
CA GLU A 172 4.60 -33.57 -7.25
C GLU A 172 5.65 -33.81 -8.35
N ASN A 173 6.58 -34.71 -8.10
CA ASN A 173 7.65 -35.10 -9.05
C ASN A 173 8.50 -33.91 -9.57
N GLY A 174 8.66 -32.85 -8.77
CA GLY A 174 9.40 -31.64 -9.15
C GLY A 174 8.59 -30.65 -10.00
N GLU A 175 7.30 -30.89 -10.19
CA GLU A 175 6.38 -29.97 -10.85
C GLU A 175 5.43 -29.34 -9.80
N ARG A 176 5.12 -28.05 -9.98
CA ARG A 176 4.13 -27.34 -9.18
C ARG A 176 2.74 -27.59 -9.75
N LYS A 177 1.86 -28.12 -8.90
CA LYS A 177 0.45 -28.37 -9.24
C LYS A 177 -0.44 -27.49 -8.38
N GLU A 178 -1.09 -26.53 -9.00
CA GLU A 178 -2.03 -25.63 -8.33
C GLU A 178 -3.18 -26.39 -7.68
N GLN A 179 -3.60 -25.92 -6.51
CA GLN A 179 -4.71 -26.46 -5.73
C GLN A 179 -5.85 -25.45 -5.70
N LEU A 180 -6.70 -25.50 -6.69
CA LEU A 180 -7.88 -24.63 -6.73
C LEU A 180 -8.97 -25.14 -5.77
N PRO A 181 -9.69 -24.25 -5.08
CA PRO A 181 -10.81 -24.63 -4.24
C PRO A 181 -11.99 -25.14 -5.09
N PRO A 182 -12.84 -26.04 -4.55
CA PRO A 182 -13.94 -26.66 -5.28
C PRO A 182 -15.18 -25.73 -5.39
N ALA A 183 -14.97 -24.51 -5.86
CA ALA A 183 -16.03 -23.53 -6.14
C ALA A 183 -16.60 -23.72 -7.55
N LEU A 184 -17.80 -23.19 -7.80
CA LEU A 184 -18.42 -23.22 -9.14
C LEU A 184 -17.61 -22.43 -10.17
N ALA A 185 -17.01 -21.32 -9.72
CA ALA A 185 -16.10 -20.49 -10.51
C ALA A 185 -15.03 -19.91 -9.59
N VAL A 186 -13.80 -19.80 -10.10
CA VAL A 186 -12.66 -19.20 -9.40
C VAL A 186 -12.07 -18.13 -10.30
N VAL A 187 -12.38 -16.88 -10.00
CA VAL A 187 -11.89 -15.71 -10.76
C VAL A 187 -10.67 -15.16 -10.03
N ASP A 188 -9.49 -15.50 -10.53
CA ASP A 188 -8.22 -15.04 -9.98
C ASP A 188 -7.21 -14.84 -11.13
N PRO A 189 -6.59 -13.65 -11.25
CA PRO A 189 -5.64 -13.36 -12.32
C PRO A 189 -4.33 -14.15 -12.20
N LYS A 190 -4.00 -14.68 -11.01
CA LYS A 190 -2.74 -15.40 -10.75
C LYS A 190 -2.79 -16.89 -11.03
N ARG A 191 -3.93 -17.43 -11.42
CA ARG A 191 -4.03 -18.81 -11.89
C ARG A 191 -3.15 -19.03 -13.10
N SER A 192 -2.46 -20.14 -13.16
CA SER A 192 -1.58 -20.50 -14.30
C SER A 192 -2.32 -20.67 -15.63
N ASP A 193 -3.63 -21.01 -15.57
CA ASP A 193 -4.50 -21.13 -16.75
C ASP A 193 -5.27 -19.84 -17.10
N CYS A 194 -4.99 -18.72 -16.42
CA CYS A 194 -5.60 -17.42 -16.68
C CYS A 194 -4.81 -16.65 -17.75
N SER A 195 -5.51 -16.15 -18.76
CA SER A 195 -4.92 -15.36 -19.85
C SER A 195 -4.96 -13.85 -19.62
N TYR A 196 -5.33 -13.42 -18.42
CA TYR A 196 -5.40 -11.98 -18.11
C TYR A 196 -4.00 -11.33 -18.20
N PRO A 197 -3.82 -10.27 -18.98
CA PRO A 197 -2.47 -9.78 -19.32
C PRO A 197 -1.71 -9.16 -18.15
N PHE A 198 -2.42 -8.67 -17.11
CA PHE A 198 -1.81 -8.01 -15.95
C PHE A 198 -2.30 -8.63 -14.65
N GLN A 199 -1.51 -9.53 -14.10
CA GLN A 199 -1.87 -10.28 -12.89
C GLN A 199 -1.80 -9.45 -11.60
N GLY A 200 -1.24 -8.25 -11.64
CA GLY A 200 -1.00 -7.39 -10.47
C GLY A 200 -2.20 -6.53 -10.05
N ILE A 201 -3.43 -6.98 -10.25
CA ILE A 201 -4.65 -6.29 -9.79
C ILE A 201 -5.05 -6.78 -8.40
N CYS A 202 -5.67 -5.90 -7.59
CA CYS A 202 -6.17 -6.22 -6.25
C CYS A 202 -7.59 -6.80 -6.27
N GLY A 203 -8.07 -7.27 -5.12
CA GLY A 203 -9.42 -7.83 -4.96
C GLY A 203 -10.52 -6.86 -5.38
N GLY A 204 -10.40 -5.56 -5.04
CA GLY A 204 -11.36 -4.54 -5.47
C GLY A 204 -11.42 -4.32 -6.98
N VAL A 205 -10.30 -4.49 -7.68
CA VAL A 205 -10.29 -4.45 -9.15
C VAL A 205 -10.93 -5.72 -9.72
N VAL A 206 -10.66 -6.91 -9.15
CA VAL A 206 -11.34 -8.15 -9.56
C VAL A 206 -12.85 -8.01 -9.37
N ALA A 207 -13.30 -7.49 -8.23
CA ALA A 207 -14.72 -7.21 -7.96
C ALA A 207 -15.32 -6.21 -8.98
N LEU A 208 -14.61 -5.13 -9.30
CA LEU A 208 -15.01 -4.19 -10.36
C LEU A 208 -15.17 -4.88 -11.71
N LYS A 209 -14.22 -5.76 -12.09
CA LYS A 209 -14.27 -6.53 -13.35
C LYS A 209 -15.47 -7.46 -13.40
N VAL A 210 -15.88 -8.10 -12.28
CA VAL A 210 -17.10 -8.89 -12.20
C VAL A 210 -18.32 -8.01 -12.50
N ILE A 211 -18.45 -6.85 -11.89
CA ILE A 211 -19.57 -5.94 -12.14
C ILE A 211 -19.53 -5.36 -13.56
N GLN A 212 -18.36 -5.09 -14.13
CA GLN A 212 -18.23 -4.69 -15.53
C GLN A 212 -18.74 -5.79 -16.48
N ALA A 213 -18.32 -7.04 -16.27
CA ALA A 213 -18.77 -8.18 -17.07
C ALA A 213 -20.29 -8.37 -16.99
N ILE A 214 -20.88 -8.26 -15.80
CA ILE A 214 -22.33 -8.30 -15.60
C ILE A 214 -23.01 -7.13 -16.31
N THR A 215 -22.45 -5.94 -16.24
CA THR A 215 -22.98 -4.74 -16.91
C THR A 215 -23.00 -4.92 -18.43
N GLU A 216 -21.92 -5.41 -19.01
CA GLU A 216 -21.81 -5.70 -20.45
C GLU A 216 -22.80 -6.78 -20.88
N LYS A 217 -22.95 -7.85 -20.07
CA LYS A 217 -23.88 -8.96 -20.37
C LYS A 217 -25.35 -8.56 -20.33
N THR A 218 -25.71 -7.66 -19.37
CA THR A 218 -27.13 -7.35 -19.10
C THR A 218 -27.57 -6.01 -19.66
N GLY A 219 -26.67 -5.06 -19.90
CA GLY A 219 -27.00 -3.68 -20.24
C GLY A 219 -27.80 -2.96 -19.15
N ASN A 220 -27.74 -3.40 -17.90
CA ASN A 220 -28.54 -2.86 -16.79
C ASN A 220 -28.22 -1.38 -16.54
N PRO A 221 -29.21 -0.45 -16.67
CA PRO A 221 -28.95 0.99 -16.48
C PRO A 221 -28.49 1.35 -15.08
N GLY A 222 -28.94 0.64 -14.06
CA GLY A 222 -28.52 0.85 -12.67
C GLY A 222 -27.03 0.60 -12.50
N LEU A 223 -26.51 -0.48 -13.10
CA LEU A 223 -25.09 -0.79 -13.08
C LEU A 223 -24.27 0.23 -13.86
N ILE A 224 -24.76 0.68 -15.01
CA ILE A 224 -24.09 1.72 -15.81
C ILE A 224 -23.94 3.01 -14.99
N ASN A 225 -24.96 3.40 -14.26
CA ASN A 225 -25.00 4.65 -13.50
C ASN A 225 -24.02 4.66 -12.30
N ILE A 226 -23.66 3.50 -11.73
CA ILE A 226 -22.77 3.43 -10.57
C ILE A 226 -21.31 3.17 -10.92
N GLN A 227 -20.93 3.03 -12.20
CA GLN A 227 -19.55 2.72 -12.61
C GLN A 227 -18.53 3.72 -12.08
N ASP A 228 -18.85 5.02 -12.09
CA ASP A 228 -17.97 6.07 -11.58
C ASP A 228 -17.78 5.95 -10.05
N GLU A 229 -18.82 5.61 -9.30
CA GLU A 229 -18.75 5.34 -7.86
C GLU A 229 -17.91 4.10 -7.56
N LEU A 230 -18.13 2.99 -8.28
CA LEU A 230 -17.36 1.76 -8.06
C LEU A 230 -15.86 1.94 -8.37
N LEU A 231 -15.52 2.80 -9.33
CA LEU A 231 -14.13 3.11 -9.65
C LEU A 231 -13.40 3.86 -8.51
N GLU A 232 -14.11 4.65 -7.68
CA GLU A 232 -13.55 5.25 -6.47
C GLU A 232 -12.94 4.18 -5.56
N PHE A 233 -13.68 3.09 -5.35
CA PHE A 233 -13.28 2.00 -4.46
C PHE A 233 -12.19 1.10 -5.05
N ALA A 234 -12.22 0.84 -6.35
CA ALA A 234 -11.15 0.11 -7.01
C ALA A 234 -9.80 0.88 -6.93
N ALA A 235 -9.83 2.20 -7.04
CA ALA A 235 -8.64 3.03 -6.87
C ALA A 235 -8.14 3.06 -5.42
N LEU A 236 -9.06 3.20 -4.45
CA LEU A 236 -8.74 3.18 -3.02
C LEU A 236 -8.12 1.83 -2.62
N SER A 237 -8.74 0.74 -3.03
CA SER A 237 -8.30 -0.63 -2.86
C SER A 237 -6.89 -0.84 -3.42
N THR A 238 -6.66 -0.51 -4.71
CA THR A 238 -5.35 -0.65 -5.37
C THR A 238 -4.21 0.04 -4.61
N VAL A 239 -4.46 1.25 -4.11
CA VAL A 239 -3.43 2.01 -3.37
C VAL A 239 -3.22 1.44 -1.97
N CYS A 240 -4.29 1.04 -1.27
CA CYS A 240 -4.22 0.57 0.11
C CYS A 240 -3.65 -0.84 0.23
N ASP A 241 -3.87 -1.70 -0.78
CA ASP A 241 -3.25 -3.02 -0.90
C ASP A 241 -1.81 -2.96 -1.45
N VAL A 242 -1.28 -1.74 -1.59
CA VAL A 242 0.12 -1.48 -1.98
C VAL A 242 0.47 -2.06 -3.36
N MET A 243 -0.52 -2.19 -4.24
CA MET A 243 -0.33 -2.71 -5.59
C MET A 243 0.56 -1.79 -6.43
N GLU A 244 1.31 -2.36 -7.37
CA GLU A 244 2.12 -1.57 -8.28
C GLU A 244 1.27 -0.66 -9.16
N LEU A 245 1.56 0.65 -9.16
CA LEU A 245 0.90 1.65 -10.01
C LEU A 245 1.47 1.62 -11.43
N LYS A 246 1.36 0.46 -12.06
CA LYS A 246 1.74 0.17 -13.44
C LYS A 246 0.51 -0.25 -14.23
N ASP A 247 0.64 -0.25 -15.56
CA ASP A 247 -0.36 -0.75 -16.49
C ASP A 247 -1.78 -0.22 -16.16
N GLU A 248 -2.81 -1.08 -16.09
CA GLU A 248 -4.18 -0.66 -15.81
C GLU A 248 -4.38 -0.16 -14.37
N ASN A 249 -3.63 -0.64 -13.36
CA ASN A 249 -3.71 -0.10 -12.01
C ASN A 249 -3.46 1.40 -11.96
N ARG A 250 -2.45 1.85 -12.74
CA ARG A 250 -2.15 3.27 -12.85
C ARG A 250 -3.32 4.05 -13.45
N ILE A 251 -3.95 3.52 -14.50
CA ILE A 251 -5.11 4.13 -15.16
C ILE A 251 -6.29 4.21 -14.19
N LEU A 252 -6.60 3.08 -13.54
CA LEU A 252 -7.71 2.97 -12.59
C LEU A 252 -7.53 3.93 -11.40
N VAL A 253 -6.33 4.03 -10.83
CA VAL A 253 -6.05 4.97 -9.74
C VAL A 253 -6.12 6.42 -10.21
N LYS A 254 -5.56 6.76 -11.38
CA LYS A 254 -5.61 8.12 -11.94
C LYS A 254 -7.05 8.57 -12.18
N GLU A 255 -7.86 7.70 -12.75
CA GLU A 255 -9.26 7.99 -13.05
C GLU A 255 -10.15 7.92 -11.81
N GLY A 256 -9.88 7.00 -10.88
CA GLY A 256 -10.59 6.91 -9.61
C GLY A 256 -10.37 8.12 -8.71
N LEU A 257 -9.14 8.65 -8.63
CA LEU A 257 -8.86 9.91 -7.92
C LEU A 257 -9.74 11.07 -8.42
N LYS A 258 -9.94 11.18 -9.76
CA LYS A 258 -10.84 12.20 -10.34
C LYS A 258 -12.31 11.99 -9.94
N ARG A 259 -12.75 10.71 -9.75
CA ARG A 259 -14.11 10.40 -9.28
C ARG A 259 -14.27 10.76 -7.81
N ILE A 260 -13.32 10.35 -6.96
CA ILE A 260 -13.33 10.71 -5.53
C ILE A 260 -13.35 12.25 -5.34
N GLN A 261 -12.63 12.99 -6.18
CA GLN A 261 -12.68 14.48 -6.18
C GLN A 261 -14.09 15.02 -6.50
N LYS A 262 -14.84 14.34 -7.39
CA LYS A 262 -16.24 14.69 -7.68
C LYS A 262 -17.20 14.28 -6.55
N GLY A 263 -16.83 13.24 -5.79
CA GLY A 263 -17.53 12.79 -4.60
C GLY A 263 -18.86 12.11 -4.91
N TYR A 264 -18.82 10.95 -5.50
CA TYR A 264 -20.02 10.13 -5.70
C TYR A 264 -20.46 9.44 -4.42
N ASN A 265 -19.51 9.05 -3.56
CA ASN A 265 -19.81 8.38 -2.29
C ASN A 265 -19.78 9.34 -1.10
N GLU A 266 -20.88 9.40 -0.32
CA GLU A 266 -21.01 10.29 0.84
C GLU A 266 -20.05 9.91 1.98
N GLY A 267 -19.76 8.61 2.17
CA GLY A 267 -18.81 8.13 3.18
C GLY A 267 -17.39 8.60 2.92
N LEU A 268 -16.90 8.47 1.68
CA LEU A 268 -15.57 8.97 1.30
C LEU A 268 -15.47 10.49 1.40
N LYS A 269 -16.53 11.22 1.00
CA LYS A 269 -16.60 12.70 1.17
C LYS A 269 -16.47 13.08 2.62
N ALA A 270 -17.24 12.45 3.50
CA ALA A 270 -17.20 12.71 4.93
C ALA A 270 -15.82 12.39 5.51
N LEU A 271 -15.20 11.27 5.09
CA LEU A 271 -13.87 10.87 5.56
C LEU A 271 -12.78 11.86 5.12
N MET A 272 -12.88 12.40 3.89
CA MET A 272 -12.00 13.48 3.44
C MET A 272 -12.18 14.76 4.26
N GLU A 273 -13.44 15.15 4.50
CA GLU A 273 -13.77 16.37 5.24
C GLU A 273 -13.24 16.34 6.68
N VAL A 274 -13.47 15.25 7.41
CA VAL A 274 -12.95 15.13 8.80
C VAL A 274 -11.43 15.08 8.87
N ASN A 275 -10.74 14.71 7.78
CA ASN A 275 -9.29 14.71 7.69
C ASN A 275 -8.71 15.96 7.01
N ASP A 276 -9.51 17.01 6.80
CA ASP A 276 -9.09 18.29 6.22
C ASP A 276 -8.48 18.15 4.82
N ILE A 277 -8.95 17.18 4.02
CA ILE A 277 -8.49 16.94 2.65
C ILE A 277 -9.39 17.71 1.68
N ALA A 278 -8.86 18.75 1.08
CA ALA A 278 -9.56 19.45 -0.01
C ALA A 278 -9.55 18.57 -1.28
N PRO A 279 -10.68 18.46 -2.01
CA PRO A 279 -10.80 17.59 -3.18
C PRO A 279 -9.72 17.83 -4.25
N ASP A 280 -9.38 19.09 -4.51
CA ASP A 280 -8.36 19.50 -5.48
C ASP A 280 -6.92 19.11 -5.10
N ARG A 281 -6.70 18.72 -3.84
CA ARG A 281 -5.40 18.28 -3.31
C ARG A 281 -5.31 16.78 -3.11
N LEU A 282 -6.39 16.04 -3.39
CA LEU A 282 -6.40 14.59 -3.24
C LEU A 282 -5.37 13.93 -4.16
N SER A 283 -4.62 12.98 -3.62
CA SER A 283 -3.61 12.20 -4.34
C SER A 283 -3.56 10.77 -3.80
N ALA A 284 -2.83 9.88 -4.45
CA ALA A 284 -2.61 8.51 -3.98
C ALA A 284 -2.01 8.47 -2.56
N TYR A 285 -1.19 9.47 -2.18
CA TYR A 285 -0.70 9.61 -0.80
C TYR A 285 -1.85 9.67 0.21
N HIS A 286 -2.87 10.47 -0.05
CA HIS A 286 -4.02 10.60 0.85
C HIS A 286 -4.82 9.30 0.94
N LEU A 287 -4.93 8.54 -0.16
CA LEU A 287 -5.57 7.22 -0.13
C LEU A 287 -4.80 6.26 0.77
N GLY A 288 -3.50 6.10 0.56
CA GLY A 288 -2.69 5.11 1.26
C GLY A 288 -2.29 5.49 2.70
N PHE A 289 -2.14 6.80 3.01
CA PHE A 289 -1.60 7.26 4.30
C PHE A 289 -2.57 8.04 5.18
N VAL A 290 -3.75 8.40 4.67
CA VAL A 290 -4.77 9.11 5.46
C VAL A 290 -6.09 8.35 5.47
N LEU A 291 -6.75 8.13 4.33
CA LEU A 291 -8.06 7.51 4.25
C LEU A 291 -8.00 6.01 4.55
N GLY A 292 -7.10 5.28 3.89
CA GLY A 292 -6.90 3.85 4.11
C GLY A 292 -6.59 3.50 5.57
N PRO A 293 -5.66 4.18 6.24
CA PRO A 293 -5.43 3.98 7.66
C PRO A 293 -6.64 4.22 8.57
N CYS A 294 -7.57 5.14 8.24
CA CYS A 294 -8.82 5.31 8.99
C CYS A 294 -9.75 4.09 8.82
N LEU A 295 -9.90 3.59 7.60
CA LEU A 295 -10.68 2.37 7.33
C LEU A 295 -10.05 1.14 7.99
N ASN A 296 -8.74 0.93 7.84
CA ASN A 296 -8.01 -0.18 8.44
C ASN A 296 -7.99 -0.17 9.98
N ALA A 297 -8.15 0.99 10.61
CA ALA A 297 -8.16 1.10 12.06
C ALA A 297 -9.34 0.35 12.69
N THR A 298 -10.47 0.27 12.00
CA THR A 298 -11.65 -0.46 12.45
C THR A 298 -11.38 -1.95 12.59
N GLY A 299 -10.82 -2.60 11.56
CA GLY A 299 -10.44 -4.02 11.59
C GLY A 299 -9.30 -4.35 12.56
N ARG A 300 -8.59 -3.34 13.09
CA ARG A 300 -7.51 -3.53 14.08
C ARG A 300 -7.95 -3.38 15.52
N LEU A 301 -8.82 -2.41 15.81
CA LEU A 301 -9.20 -2.03 17.18
C LEU A 301 -10.69 -2.29 17.49
N ASP A 302 -11.48 -2.62 16.48
CA ASP A 302 -12.92 -2.85 16.57
C ASP A 302 -13.33 -3.90 15.50
N THR A 303 -14.36 -3.63 14.71
CA THR A 303 -14.80 -4.46 13.60
C THR A 303 -14.74 -3.70 12.28
N ALA A 304 -14.23 -4.35 11.23
CA ALA A 304 -14.17 -3.77 9.88
C ALA A 304 -15.56 -3.44 9.29
N LYS A 305 -16.62 -4.00 9.86
CA LYS A 305 -18.01 -3.69 9.51
C LYS A 305 -18.31 -2.19 9.59
N ARG A 306 -17.73 -1.47 10.59
CA ARG A 306 -17.89 -0.01 10.71
C ARG A 306 -17.38 0.77 9.50
N ALA A 307 -16.27 0.33 8.91
CA ALA A 307 -15.77 0.95 7.70
C ALA A 307 -16.73 0.71 6.52
N LEU A 308 -17.27 -0.49 6.39
CA LEU A 308 -18.26 -0.79 5.37
C LEU A 308 -19.56 0.03 5.59
N GLU A 309 -20.03 0.17 6.82
CA GLU A 309 -21.19 1.00 7.18
C GLU A 309 -20.98 2.47 6.81
N LEU A 310 -19.79 3.03 7.03
CA LEU A 310 -19.44 4.36 6.54
C LEU A 310 -19.63 4.47 5.02
N LEU A 311 -19.06 3.52 4.25
CA LEU A 311 -19.12 3.55 2.79
C LEU A 311 -20.55 3.35 2.26
N GLN A 312 -21.39 2.65 3.01
CA GLN A 312 -22.82 2.41 2.70
C GLN A 312 -23.75 3.52 3.20
N SER A 313 -23.23 4.57 3.86
CA SER A 313 -24.04 5.67 4.37
C SER A 313 -24.77 6.42 3.26
N PHE A 314 -26.08 6.57 3.39
CA PHE A 314 -26.92 7.28 2.41
C PHE A 314 -27.07 8.77 2.71
N THR A 315 -26.92 9.18 3.99
CA THR A 315 -27.06 10.57 4.38
C THR A 315 -25.72 11.16 4.81
N ARG A 316 -25.52 12.46 4.53
CA ARG A 316 -24.35 13.17 5.01
C ARG A 316 -24.21 13.14 6.54
N ALA A 317 -25.30 13.17 7.27
CA ALA A 317 -25.27 13.20 8.73
C ALA A 317 -24.72 11.88 9.31
N ASP A 318 -25.20 10.73 8.80
CA ASP A 318 -24.71 9.42 9.21
C ASP A 318 -23.25 9.22 8.80
N ALA A 319 -22.91 9.59 7.55
CA ALA A 319 -21.54 9.55 7.04
C ALA A 319 -20.56 10.37 7.89
N MET A 320 -20.94 11.59 8.27
CA MET A 320 -20.09 12.45 9.11
C MET A 320 -19.90 11.90 10.52
N THR A 321 -20.93 11.26 11.10
CA THR A 321 -20.81 10.61 12.41
C THR A 321 -19.84 9.43 12.34
N ALA A 322 -20.06 8.51 11.40
CA ALA A 322 -19.19 7.36 11.20
C ALA A 322 -17.75 7.77 10.85
N ALA A 323 -17.56 8.78 9.98
CA ALA A 323 -16.22 9.26 9.60
C ALA A 323 -15.43 9.82 10.80
N ARG A 324 -16.08 10.52 11.74
CA ARG A 324 -15.43 10.98 13.00
C ARG A 324 -15.00 9.81 13.86
N GLU A 325 -15.86 8.82 14.04
CA GLU A 325 -15.53 7.61 14.80
C GLU A 325 -14.31 6.89 14.22
N LEU A 326 -14.24 6.74 12.90
CA LEU A 326 -13.10 6.12 12.23
C LEU A 326 -11.81 6.95 12.39
N LYS A 327 -11.92 8.27 12.32
CA LYS A 327 -10.77 9.15 12.58
C LYS A 327 -10.27 8.99 14.02
N ASP A 328 -11.16 8.95 15.01
CA ASP A 328 -10.80 8.80 16.41
C ASP A 328 -10.16 7.42 16.70
N LEU A 329 -10.67 6.35 16.09
CA LEU A 329 -10.03 5.03 16.11
C LEU A 329 -8.62 5.05 15.50
N ASN A 330 -8.44 5.74 14.38
CA ASN A 330 -7.13 5.86 13.75
C ASN A 330 -6.16 6.69 14.61
N GLU A 331 -6.60 7.76 15.26
CA GLU A 331 -5.78 8.52 16.22
C GLU A 331 -5.38 7.64 17.42
N SER A 332 -6.31 6.84 17.96
CA SER A 332 -6.02 5.88 19.03
C SER A 332 -4.96 4.85 18.58
N ARG A 333 -5.11 4.28 17.37
CA ARG A 333 -4.12 3.39 16.77
C ARG A 333 -2.75 4.05 16.62
N LYS A 334 -2.70 5.32 16.14
CA LYS A 334 -1.44 6.08 16.02
C LYS A 334 -0.75 6.24 17.37
N ASN A 335 -1.51 6.62 18.41
CA ASN A 335 -0.98 6.80 19.76
C ASN A 335 -0.41 5.48 20.33
N LEU A 336 -1.14 4.37 20.19
CA LEU A 336 -0.65 3.05 20.57
C LEU A 336 0.62 2.65 19.79
N THR A 337 0.68 2.99 18.49
CA THR A 337 1.87 2.72 17.66
C THR A 337 3.07 3.52 18.15
N VAL A 338 2.90 4.81 18.46
CA VAL A 338 4.00 5.66 18.99
C VAL A 338 4.53 5.09 20.31
N GLN A 339 3.64 4.73 21.23
CA GLN A 339 4.03 4.10 22.50
C GLN A 339 4.77 2.77 22.27
N GLY A 340 4.26 1.93 21.35
CA GLY A 340 4.90 0.65 21.03
C GLY A 340 6.28 0.82 20.39
N ILE A 341 6.50 1.85 19.54
CA ILE A 341 7.81 2.17 18.99
C ILE A 341 8.78 2.61 20.09
N GLN A 342 8.34 3.48 20.99
CA GLN A 342 9.16 3.91 22.12
C GLN A 342 9.60 2.73 22.99
N ARG A 343 8.69 1.81 23.31
CA ARG A 343 9.02 0.60 24.06
C ARG A 343 9.96 -0.33 23.30
N ALA A 344 9.80 -0.45 21.99
CA ALA A 344 10.73 -1.21 21.16
C ALA A 344 12.12 -0.60 21.19
N ASP A 345 12.24 0.73 21.13
CA ASP A 345 13.52 1.43 21.24
C ASP A 345 14.19 1.20 22.61
N GLU A 346 13.43 1.30 23.70
CA GLU A 346 13.90 1.01 25.06
C GLU A 346 14.41 -0.44 25.16
N TYR A 347 13.61 -1.41 24.67
CA TYR A 347 13.97 -2.83 24.66
C TYR A 347 15.25 -3.13 23.84
N ILE A 348 15.40 -2.50 22.67
CA ILE A 348 16.59 -2.64 21.82
C ILE A 348 17.85 -2.19 22.56
N LEU A 349 17.77 -1.06 23.26
CA LEU A 349 18.91 -0.51 24.01
C LEU A 349 19.25 -1.35 25.25
N GLU A 350 18.26 -1.76 26.03
CA GLU A 350 18.42 -2.56 27.24
C GLU A 350 19.02 -3.95 26.97
N HIS A 351 18.64 -4.57 25.82
CA HIS A 351 19.09 -5.90 25.44
C HIS A 351 20.22 -5.92 24.41
N HIS A 352 20.85 -4.75 24.13
CA HIS A 352 21.95 -4.59 23.17
C HIS A 352 21.66 -5.17 21.77
N MET A 353 20.40 -5.07 21.31
CA MET A 353 19.97 -5.70 20.04
C MET A 353 20.48 -4.98 18.78
N THR A 354 21.14 -3.84 18.92
CA THR A 354 21.85 -3.19 17.80
C THR A 354 23.00 -4.03 17.26
N GLU A 355 23.48 -5.02 18.04
CA GLU A 355 24.51 -5.98 17.63
C GLU A 355 23.92 -7.20 16.89
N ASP A 356 22.60 -7.41 16.99
CA ASP A 356 21.91 -8.50 16.34
C ASP A 356 21.67 -8.19 14.85
N LYS A 357 21.91 -9.18 13.98
CA LYS A 357 21.59 -9.08 12.55
C LYS A 357 20.09 -9.17 12.29
N VAL A 358 19.36 -9.88 13.15
CA VAL A 358 17.89 -10.03 13.12
C VAL A 358 17.36 -9.69 14.51
N MET A 359 16.60 -8.62 14.61
CA MET A 359 16.05 -8.16 15.89
C MET A 359 14.78 -8.92 16.22
N VAL A 360 14.72 -9.57 17.39
CA VAL A 360 13.54 -10.27 17.93
C VAL A 360 13.14 -9.60 19.23
N ILE A 361 12.06 -8.84 19.21
CA ILE A 361 11.66 -7.92 20.27
C ILE A 361 10.34 -8.38 20.85
N TYR A 362 10.28 -8.68 22.16
CA TYR A 362 9.08 -9.13 22.85
C TYR A 362 8.44 -8.01 23.66
N LEU A 363 7.23 -7.62 23.28
CA LEU A 363 6.43 -6.55 23.88
C LEU A 363 5.06 -7.10 24.28
N PRO A 364 4.95 -7.83 25.41
CA PRO A 364 3.73 -8.55 25.77
C PRO A 364 2.50 -7.64 26.00
N GLU A 365 2.71 -6.37 26.32
CA GLU A 365 1.67 -5.38 26.54
C GLU A 365 1.15 -4.72 25.26
N VAL A 366 1.82 -4.93 24.13
CA VAL A 366 1.42 -4.34 22.84
C VAL A 366 0.33 -5.19 22.20
N HIS A 367 -0.71 -4.54 21.72
CA HIS A 367 -1.81 -5.21 21.04
C HIS A 367 -1.33 -5.87 19.73
N GLU A 368 -1.67 -7.14 19.50
CA GLU A 368 -1.17 -7.93 18.38
C GLU A 368 -1.45 -7.31 16.99
N SER A 369 -2.59 -6.60 16.83
CA SER A 369 -2.98 -6.00 15.56
C SER A 369 -2.07 -4.86 15.07
N ILE A 370 -1.25 -4.27 15.97
CA ILE A 370 -0.31 -3.19 15.62
C ILE A 370 1.15 -3.64 15.58
N ALA A 371 1.46 -4.89 16.00
CA ALA A 371 2.82 -5.43 16.01
C ALA A 371 3.52 -5.28 14.63
N GLY A 372 2.79 -5.56 13.54
CA GLY A 372 3.32 -5.41 12.18
C GLY A 372 3.63 -3.96 11.77
N ILE A 373 2.90 -2.98 12.33
CA ILE A 373 3.17 -1.55 12.09
C ILE A 373 4.44 -1.14 12.84
N ILE A 374 4.57 -1.57 14.09
CA ILE A 374 5.76 -1.30 14.92
C ILE A 374 6.98 -1.95 14.27
N ALA A 375 6.90 -3.22 13.85
CA ALA A 375 7.98 -3.91 13.14
C ALA A 375 8.43 -3.13 11.89
N GLY A 376 7.49 -2.59 11.11
CA GLY A 376 7.79 -1.75 9.96
C GLY A 376 8.56 -0.48 10.34
N LYS A 377 8.14 0.21 11.40
CA LYS A 377 8.79 1.45 11.86
C LYS A 377 10.17 1.22 12.48
N VAL A 378 10.33 0.15 13.23
CA VAL A 378 11.64 -0.25 13.77
C VAL A 378 12.58 -0.64 12.62
N ARG A 379 12.11 -1.43 11.64
CA ARG A 379 12.86 -1.76 10.43
C ARG A 379 13.29 -0.50 9.65
N GLU A 380 12.41 0.48 9.48
CA GLU A 380 12.76 1.76 8.83
C GLU A 380 13.85 2.51 9.59
N LYS A 381 13.76 2.54 10.92
CA LYS A 381 14.71 3.28 11.78
C LYS A 381 16.10 2.64 11.85
N TYR A 382 16.13 1.31 12.06
CA TYR A 382 17.39 0.59 12.29
C TYR A 382 17.95 -0.10 11.03
N HIS A 383 17.15 -0.23 9.98
CA HIS A 383 17.47 -0.93 8.73
C HIS A 383 17.91 -2.39 8.93
N HIS A 384 17.20 -3.08 9.83
CA HIS A 384 17.39 -4.51 10.13
C HIS A 384 16.11 -5.31 9.87
N PRO A 385 16.19 -6.63 9.62
CA PRO A 385 15.05 -7.53 9.77
C PRO A 385 14.56 -7.51 11.22
N VAL A 386 13.25 -7.33 11.43
CA VAL A 386 12.66 -7.15 12.76
C VAL A 386 11.46 -8.05 12.93
N PHE A 387 11.39 -8.75 14.05
CA PHE A 387 10.20 -9.42 14.55
C PHE A 387 9.73 -8.70 15.82
N ILE A 388 8.47 -8.27 15.84
CA ILE A 388 7.79 -7.81 17.05
C ILE A 388 6.85 -8.93 17.50
N LEU A 389 7.11 -9.42 18.70
CA LEU A 389 6.35 -10.47 19.36
C LEU A 389 5.48 -9.86 20.45
N THR A 390 4.24 -10.34 20.57
CA THR A 390 3.26 -9.86 21.55
C THR A 390 2.59 -11.04 22.24
N LYS A 391 1.98 -10.82 23.40
CA LYS A 391 1.17 -11.84 24.05
C LYS A 391 -0.15 -12.01 23.29
N GLY A 392 -0.43 -13.22 22.80
CA GLY A 392 -1.72 -13.62 22.23
C GLY A 392 -2.59 -14.38 23.24
N GLU A 393 -3.78 -14.80 22.81
CA GLU A 393 -4.68 -15.61 23.66
C GLU A 393 -4.05 -16.96 23.99
N ASP A 394 -3.44 -17.64 23.00
CA ASP A 394 -2.86 -18.98 23.12
C ASP A 394 -1.33 -18.96 22.92
N GLY A 395 -0.62 -18.10 23.68
CA GLY A 395 0.84 -18.00 23.60
C GLY A 395 1.32 -16.69 22.99
N VAL A 396 2.38 -16.74 22.19
CA VAL A 396 3.00 -15.55 21.58
C VAL A 396 2.61 -15.46 20.11
N LYS A 397 2.17 -14.28 19.69
CA LYS A 397 1.97 -13.94 18.27
C LYS A 397 3.02 -12.93 17.84
N GLY A 398 3.42 -12.96 16.59
CA GLY A 398 4.44 -12.07 16.07
C GLY A 398 4.21 -11.64 14.64
N SER A 399 4.75 -10.47 14.34
CA SER A 399 4.83 -9.94 12.98
C SER A 399 6.25 -9.54 12.64
N GLY A 400 6.73 -10.00 11.49
CA GLY A 400 8.06 -9.68 10.96
C GLY A 400 8.01 -8.70 9.80
N ARG A 401 9.04 -7.85 9.71
CA ARG A 401 9.31 -6.98 8.56
C ARG A 401 10.78 -7.02 8.23
N SER A 402 11.10 -7.13 6.94
CA SER A 402 12.46 -7.37 6.45
C SER A 402 13.00 -6.23 5.58
N ILE A 403 14.30 -6.30 5.34
CA ILE A 403 15.04 -5.54 4.33
C ILE A 403 15.21 -6.39 3.07
N GLU A 404 15.51 -5.76 1.93
CA GLU A 404 15.62 -6.42 0.62
C GLU A 404 16.64 -7.58 0.59
N ALA A 405 17.71 -7.47 1.38
CA ALA A 405 18.78 -8.47 1.42
C ALA A 405 18.42 -9.74 2.22
N TYR A 406 17.30 -9.75 2.97
CA TYR A 406 16.93 -10.88 3.86
C TYR A 406 15.57 -11.46 3.51
N HIS A 407 15.55 -12.74 3.09
CA HIS A 407 14.30 -13.45 2.78
C HIS A 407 13.70 -14.04 4.05
N MET A 408 12.75 -13.31 4.65
CA MET A 408 12.20 -13.61 5.97
C MET A 408 11.52 -14.99 6.05
N TYR A 409 10.70 -15.36 5.06
CA TYR A 409 10.01 -16.64 5.04
C TYR A 409 10.98 -17.84 4.97
N ASP A 410 12.02 -17.75 4.13
CA ASP A 410 13.02 -18.81 4.02
C ASP A 410 13.81 -18.98 5.33
N ALA A 411 14.16 -17.86 5.96
CA ALA A 411 14.84 -17.86 7.25
C ALA A 411 13.97 -18.50 8.35
N MET A 412 12.67 -18.19 8.38
CA MET A 412 11.73 -18.84 9.31
C MET A 412 11.60 -20.34 9.04
N THR A 413 11.59 -20.75 7.78
CA THR A 413 11.49 -22.15 7.38
C THR A 413 12.68 -22.98 7.90
N GLN A 414 13.89 -22.39 7.95
CA GLN A 414 15.08 -23.04 8.51
C GLN A 414 14.99 -23.29 10.03
N VAL A 415 14.12 -22.53 10.73
CA VAL A 415 13.94 -22.61 12.18
C VAL A 415 12.49 -22.94 12.56
N LYS A 416 11.77 -23.64 11.67
CA LYS A 416 10.34 -23.93 11.79
C LYS A 416 9.92 -24.63 13.09
N GLN A 417 10.84 -25.34 13.76
CA GLN A 417 10.59 -26.05 15.02
C GLN A 417 10.18 -25.14 16.18
N PHE A 418 10.45 -23.83 16.10
CA PHE A 418 10.06 -22.86 17.13
C PHE A 418 8.65 -22.30 16.94
N PHE A 419 8.01 -22.58 15.79
CA PHE A 419 6.69 -22.02 15.49
C PHE A 419 5.59 -23.08 15.63
N THR A 420 4.46 -22.68 16.21
CA THR A 420 3.22 -23.45 16.16
C THR A 420 2.47 -23.19 14.85
N LYS A 421 2.56 -21.94 14.34
CA LYS A 421 2.05 -21.52 13.04
C LYS A 421 2.96 -20.42 12.50
N TYR A 422 3.25 -20.44 11.21
CA TYR A 422 3.96 -19.35 10.54
C TYR A 422 3.59 -19.26 9.07
N GLY A 423 3.77 -18.07 8.49
CA GLY A 423 3.54 -17.79 7.09
C GLY A 423 4.06 -16.42 6.69
N GLY A 424 4.18 -16.17 5.41
CA GLY A 424 4.64 -14.87 4.91
C GLY A 424 5.36 -14.97 3.58
N HIS A 425 6.07 -13.89 3.28
CA HIS A 425 6.84 -13.69 2.05
C HIS A 425 8.25 -13.16 2.37
N LYS A 426 8.97 -12.72 1.34
CA LYS A 426 10.33 -12.18 1.49
C LYS A 426 10.43 -11.06 2.52
N LEU A 427 9.51 -10.08 2.50
CA LEU A 427 9.62 -8.84 3.27
C LEU A 427 8.71 -8.76 4.51
N ALA A 428 7.77 -9.68 4.66
CA ALA A 428 6.84 -9.67 5.77
C ALA A 428 6.44 -11.10 6.15
N ALA A 429 6.24 -11.33 7.45
CA ALA A 429 5.79 -12.61 7.96
C ALA A 429 4.93 -12.46 9.22
N GLY A 430 4.11 -13.49 9.46
CA GLY A 430 3.36 -13.68 10.71
C GLY A 430 3.72 -15.00 11.35
N LEU A 431 3.64 -15.08 12.67
CA LEU A 431 3.96 -16.28 13.41
C LEU A 431 3.15 -16.41 14.69
N SER A 432 3.07 -17.67 15.18
CA SER A 432 2.65 -18.01 16.55
C SER A 432 3.67 -18.97 17.13
N MET A 433 3.96 -18.85 18.43
CA MET A 433 4.98 -19.65 19.10
C MET A 433 4.75 -19.71 20.60
N ARG A 434 5.53 -20.53 21.31
CA ARG A 434 5.55 -20.54 22.77
C ARG A 434 6.50 -19.47 23.29
N GLU A 435 6.24 -18.93 24.47
CA GLU A 435 7.08 -17.88 25.07
C GLU A 435 8.50 -18.37 25.39
N GLU A 436 8.64 -19.62 25.81
CA GLU A 436 9.92 -20.27 26.10
C GLU A 436 10.85 -20.40 24.88
N ASP A 437 10.30 -20.33 23.67
CA ASP A 437 11.05 -20.44 22.41
C ASP A 437 11.58 -19.10 21.88
N ILE A 438 11.27 -17.96 22.51
CA ILE A 438 11.65 -16.60 22.04
C ILE A 438 13.16 -16.46 21.95
N GLU A 439 13.89 -16.71 23.04
CA GLU A 439 15.34 -16.54 23.05
C GLU A 439 16.06 -17.60 22.19
N PRO A 440 15.66 -18.89 22.20
CA PRO A 440 16.14 -19.88 21.24
C PRO A 440 15.95 -19.45 19.78
N LEU A 441 14.81 -18.86 19.43
CA LEU A 441 14.53 -18.35 18.09
C LEU A 441 15.50 -17.20 17.73
N ARG A 442 15.68 -16.20 18.61
CA ARG A 442 16.61 -15.09 18.42
C ARG A 442 18.02 -15.59 18.12
N ILE A 443 18.52 -16.51 18.93
CA ILE A 443 19.86 -17.09 18.76
C ILE A 443 19.95 -17.83 17.41
N ALA A 444 18.96 -18.64 17.05
CA ALA A 444 18.98 -19.42 15.82
C ALA A 444 18.93 -18.53 14.56
N LEU A 445 18.06 -17.51 14.54
CA LEU A 445 17.96 -16.56 13.42
C LEU A 445 19.27 -15.79 13.22
N ASN A 446 19.89 -15.30 14.29
CA ASN A 446 21.14 -14.57 14.22
C ASN A 446 22.30 -15.47 13.77
N LYS A 447 22.37 -16.71 14.27
CA LYS A 447 23.40 -17.71 13.88
C LYS A 447 23.30 -18.07 12.39
N ASN A 448 22.09 -18.22 11.86
CA ASN A 448 21.86 -18.61 10.47
C ASN A 448 21.92 -17.42 9.49
N CYS A 449 21.94 -16.18 10.01
CA CYS A 449 21.91 -14.99 9.20
C CYS A 449 23.24 -14.75 8.48
N THR A 450 23.19 -14.67 7.15
CA THR A 450 24.34 -14.46 6.26
C THR A 450 24.57 -13.01 5.88
N LEU A 451 23.77 -12.07 6.41
CA LEU A 451 23.91 -10.64 6.12
C LEU A 451 25.29 -10.10 6.57
N THR A 452 25.82 -9.20 5.77
CA THR A 452 27.07 -8.47 6.00
C THR A 452 26.77 -7.02 6.40
N GLU A 453 27.77 -6.31 6.94
CA GLU A 453 27.66 -4.88 7.27
C GLU A 453 27.12 -4.02 6.11
N ASP A 454 27.43 -4.40 4.86
CA ASP A 454 26.99 -3.70 3.66
C ASP A 454 25.48 -3.79 3.40
N ASP A 455 24.84 -4.87 3.86
CA ASP A 455 23.41 -5.11 3.68
C ASP A 455 22.55 -4.25 4.62
N PHE A 456 23.14 -3.74 5.71
CA PHE A 456 22.48 -2.83 6.66
C PHE A 456 22.62 -1.35 6.26
N ILE A 457 23.33 -1.05 5.17
CA ILE A 457 23.46 0.33 4.67
C ILE A 457 22.29 0.63 3.72
N PRO A 458 21.40 1.60 4.06
CA PRO A 458 20.32 1.99 3.16
C PRO A 458 20.84 2.47 1.80
N ARG A 459 20.15 2.10 0.73
CA ARG A 459 20.49 2.47 -0.64
C ARG A 459 19.49 3.47 -1.19
N VAL A 460 19.97 4.61 -1.67
CA VAL A 460 19.15 5.65 -2.29
C VAL A 460 19.33 5.59 -3.80
N HIS A 461 18.26 5.26 -4.51
CA HIS A 461 18.24 5.21 -5.96
C HIS A 461 17.81 6.54 -6.54
N ILE A 462 18.71 7.22 -7.24
CA ILE A 462 18.53 8.54 -7.85
C ILE A 462 18.19 8.34 -9.32
N ASP A 463 17.09 8.93 -9.79
CA ASP A 463 16.68 8.81 -11.19
C ASP A 463 17.61 9.61 -12.11
N VAL A 464 17.93 10.85 -11.74
CA VAL A 464 18.75 11.74 -12.55
C VAL A 464 19.64 12.63 -11.68
N ALA A 465 20.94 12.65 -11.95
CA ALA A 465 21.82 13.70 -11.42
C ALA A 465 21.54 14.99 -12.21
N MET A 466 20.76 15.89 -11.61
CA MET A 466 20.25 17.10 -12.27
C MET A 466 20.54 18.35 -11.43
N PRO A 467 21.15 19.40 -12.00
CA PRO A 467 21.25 20.70 -11.33
C PRO A 467 19.87 21.31 -11.06
N MET A 468 19.68 21.94 -9.89
CA MET A 468 18.39 22.58 -9.53
C MET A 468 17.99 23.67 -10.52
N GLY A 469 18.99 24.38 -11.09
CA GLY A 469 18.73 25.41 -12.11
C GLY A 469 18.13 24.89 -13.42
N TYR A 470 18.15 23.58 -13.66
CA TYR A 470 17.49 22.97 -14.82
C TYR A 470 15.98 22.78 -14.63
N ALA A 471 15.52 22.73 -13.39
CA ALA A 471 14.12 22.52 -13.08
C ALA A 471 13.36 23.87 -13.11
N ASP A 472 12.65 24.12 -14.19
CA ASP A 472 11.72 25.23 -14.36
C ASP A 472 10.26 24.80 -14.13
N GLU A 473 9.32 25.74 -14.27
CA GLU A 473 7.89 25.47 -14.14
C GLU A 473 7.39 24.47 -15.20
N ALA A 474 7.97 24.48 -16.39
CA ALA A 474 7.58 23.55 -17.46
C ALA A 474 7.94 22.11 -17.10
N LEU A 475 9.17 21.87 -16.64
CA LEU A 475 9.60 20.54 -16.17
C LEU A 475 8.78 20.10 -14.95
N ALA A 476 8.55 20.99 -13.98
CA ALA A 476 7.75 20.66 -12.80
C ALA A 476 6.30 20.28 -13.16
N GLY A 477 5.71 20.95 -14.16
CA GLY A 477 4.41 20.60 -14.73
C GLY A 477 4.42 19.28 -15.49
N GLU A 478 5.49 19.02 -16.25
CA GLU A 478 5.65 17.77 -17.00
C GLU A 478 5.80 16.56 -16.05
N LEU A 479 6.52 16.70 -14.94
CA LEU A 479 6.66 15.63 -13.95
C LEU A 479 5.31 15.21 -13.32
N ALA A 480 4.29 16.07 -13.36
CA ALA A 480 2.93 15.71 -12.96
C ALA A 480 2.29 14.66 -13.89
N LEU A 481 2.75 14.50 -15.13
CA LEU A 481 2.32 13.42 -16.02
C LEU A 481 2.70 12.04 -15.47
N LEU A 482 3.71 11.97 -14.59
CA LEU A 482 4.14 10.73 -13.97
C LEU A 482 3.25 10.31 -12.79
N GLU A 483 2.35 11.18 -12.29
CA GLU A 483 1.39 10.83 -11.25
C GLU A 483 0.31 9.86 -11.78
N PRO A 484 -0.27 9.03 -10.88
CA PRO A 484 -0.06 8.93 -9.43
C PRO A 484 1.23 8.20 -9.05
N PHE A 485 1.88 8.67 -7.97
CA PHE A 485 3.05 8.02 -7.39
C PHE A 485 2.66 7.02 -6.31
N GLY A 486 3.41 5.92 -6.22
CA GLY A 486 3.22 4.84 -5.25
C GLY A 486 4.15 3.67 -5.54
N THR A 487 3.76 2.47 -5.12
CA THR A 487 4.52 1.24 -5.38
C THR A 487 4.69 1.04 -6.89
N GLY A 488 5.88 0.64 -7.33
CA GLY A 488 6.21 0.46 -8.75
C GLY A 488 6.38 1.75 -9.56
N ASN A 489 5.94 2.91 -9.02
CA ASN A 489 6.12 4.24 -9.62
C ASN A 489 6.44 5.28 -8.52
N PRO A 490 7.62 5.24 -7.89
CA PRO A 490 8.00 6.20 -6.86
C PRO A 490 8.15 7.62 -7.43
N LYS A 491 7.98 8.63 -6.57
CA LYS A 491 8.23 10.01 -6.96
C LYS A 491 9.70 10.19 -7.36
N PRO A 492 10.01 10.81 -8.51
CA PRO A 492 11.37 10.92 -9.02
C PRO A 492 12.34 11.58 -8.04
N LEU A 493 13.54 11.03 -7.92
CA LEU A 493 14.62 11.56 -7.12
C LEU A 493 15.73 12.12 -8.01
N PHE A 494 16.11 13.35 -7.70
CA PHE A 494 17.20 14.08 -8.33
C PHE A 494 18.34 14.29 -7.36
N ALA A 495 19.54 14.54 -7.85
CA ALA A 495 20.67 14.87 -6.99
C ALA A 495 21.54 15.99 -7.57
N GLN A 496 22.04 16.82 -6.67
CA GLN A 496 23.08 17.82 -6.99
C GLN A 496 24.13 17.85 -5.90
N LYS A 497 25.40 17.94 -6.31
CA LYS A 497 26.56 18.11 -5.42
C LYS A 497 26.85 19.59 -5.16
N ASP A 498 27.60 19.83 -4.10
CA ASP A 498 28.24 21.11 -3.80
C ASP A 498 27.28 22.31 -3.68
N LEU A 499 26.07 22.07 -3.15
CA LEU A 499 25.14 23.12 -2.78
C LEU A 499 25.60 23.79 -1.50
N ILE A 500 25.80 25.11 -1.50
CA ILE A 500 26.24 25.88 -0.34
C ILE A 500 25.02 26.31 0.47
N PHE A 501 24.81 25.74 1.63
CA PHE A 501 23.76 26.11 2.57
C PHE A 501 24.15 27.39 3.30
N GLN A 502 23.39 28.48 3.07
CA GLN A 502 23.71 29.82 3.58
C GLN A 502 22.86 30.22 4.79
N ALA A 503 21.59 29.84 4.81
CA ALA A 503 20.67 30.15 5.90
C ALA A 503 19.59 29.09 6.02
N GLY A 504 19.08 28.87 7.23
CA GLY A 504 17.97 27.97 7.55
C GLY A 504 16.86 28.68 8.35
N PHE A 505 15.61 28.27 8.13
CA PHE A 505 14.44 28.76 8.86
C PHE A 505 13.54 27.59 9.24
N LYS A 506 13.44 27.31 10.54
CA LYS A 506 12.51 26.29 11.05
C LYS A 506 11.08 26.76 10.89
N MET A 507 10.19 25.91 10.37
CA MET A 507 8.80 26.20 10.03
C MET A 507 7.84 25.24 10.72
N GLY A 508 6.53 25.59 10.69
CA GLY A 508 5.47 24.83 11.35
C GLY A 508 5.33 25.16 12.83
N ALA A 509 4.16 24.88 13.40
CA ALA A 509 3.86 25.15 14.82
C ALA A 509 4.85 24.45 15.76
N ASN A 510 5.25 23.23 15.42
CA ASN A 510 6.18 22.41 16.20
C ASN A 510 7.63 22.50 15.70
N LYS A 511 7.92 23.36 14.73
CA LYS A 511 9.27 23.54 14.14
C LYS A 511 9.91 22.23 13.65
N THR A 512 9.10 21.34 13.11
CA THR A 512 9.52 20.00 12.64
C THR A 512 10.00 19.97 11.20
N CYS A 513 9.95 21.09 10.48
CA CYS A 513 10.47 21.22 9.13
C CYS A 513 11.28 22.51 8.97
N ALA A 514 12.11 22.59 7.95
CA ALA A 514 12.93 23.75 7.69
C ALA A 514 12.96 24.12 6.20
N ARG A 515 13.19 25.40 5.95
CA ARG A 515 13.49 25.95 4.63
C ARG A 515 14.91 26.46 4.63
N PHE A 516 15.68 26.07 3.63
CA PHE A 516 17.07 26.49 3.47
C PHE A 516 17.25 27.35 2.22
N ARG A 517 18.02 28.41 2.38
CA ARG A 517 18.55 29.18 1.26
C ARG A 517 19.88 28.55 0.86
N VAL A 518 19.99 28.09 -0.38
CA VAL A 518 21.17 27.43 -0.91
C VAL A 518 21.68 28.16 -2.15
N LYS A 519 23.01 28.19 -2.31
CA LYS A 519 23.66 28.69 -3.53
C LYS A 519 24.14 27.47 -4.33
N THR A 520 23.78 27.41 -5.61
CA THR A 520 24.24 26.37 -6.52
C THR A 520 25.68 26.63 -6.97
N PRO A 521 26.40 25.61 -7.50
CA PRO A 521 27.73 25.79 -8.07
C PRO A 521 27.79 26.84 -9.18
N GLU A 522 26.68 26.97 -9.95
CA GLU A 522 26.52 27.96 -11.03
C GLU A 522 26.26 29.39 -10.50
N GLY A 523 26.09 29.55 -9.19
CA GLY A 523 25.91 30.83 -8.51
C GLY A 523 24.45 31.24 -8.28
N ALA A 524 23.47 30.46 -8.74
CA ALA A 524 22.07 30.75 -8.50
C ALA A 524 21.67 30.52 -7.04
N ILE A 525 20.71 31.28 -6.55
CA ILE A 525 20.12 31.10 -5.22
C ILE A 525 18.82 30.33 -5.35
N GLN A 526 18.71 29.23 -4.62
CA GLN A 526 17.52 28.39 -4.58
C GLN A 526 16.98 28.24 -3.15
N THR A 527 15.71 27.88 -3.04
CA THR A 527 15.06 27.55 -1.77
C THR A 527 14.76 26.06 -1.73
N VAL A 528 15.23 25.39 -0.69
CA VAL A 528 15.02 23.95 -0.48
C VAL A 528 14.24 23.74 0.82
N VAL A 529 13.18 22.94 0.78
CA VAL A 529 12.39 22.56 1.97
C VAL A 529 12.81 21.18 2.44
N PHE A 530 12.87 20.98 3.74
CA PHE A 530 13.19 19.69 4.37
C PHE A 530 12.15 19.36 5.44
N PHE A 531 11.50 18.21 5.29
CA PHE A 531 10.52 17.66 6.22
C PHE A 531 11.07 16.49 7.06
N GLY A 532 12.36 16.21 6.95
CA GLY A 532 13.01 15.13 7.68
C GLY A 532 13.50 15.55 9.08
N ASP A 533 14.28 14.69 9.69
CA ASP A 533 14.82 14.87 11.03
C ASP A 533 15.84 16.02 11.08
N LEU A 534 15.44 17.14 11.69
CA LEU A 534 16.28 18.34 11.83
C LEU A 534 17.39 18.16 12.88
N GLU A 535 17.17 17.32 13.90
CA GLU A 535 18.20 17.04 14.92
C GLU A 535 19.32 16.22 14.31
N ARG A 536 18.99 15.21 13.51
CA ARG A 536 19.96 14.43 12.74
C ARG A 536 20.75 15.30 11.76
N LEU A 537 20.09 16.24 11.07
CA LEU A 537 20.78 17.19 10.18
C LEU A 537 21.72 18.10 10.97
N GLY A 538 21.29 18.62 12.11
CA GLY A 538 22.12 19.44 13.00
C GLY A 538 23.34 18.69 13.52
N ALA A 539 23.15 17.46 14.00
CA ALA A 539 24.24 16.59 14.43
C ALA A 539 25.26 16.35 13.30
N PHE A 540 24.78 16.02 12.10
CA PHE A 540 25.62 15.83 10.92
C PHE A 540 26.44 17.08 10.56
N LEU A 541 25.83 18.28 10.60
CA LEU A 541 26.53 19.53 10.33
C LEU A 541 27.64 19.80 11.38
N ASN A 542 27.33 19.58 12.65
CA ASN A 542 28.25 19.76 13.74
C ASN A 542 29.44 18.76 13.69
N GLU A 543 29.16 17.51 13.29
CA GLU A 543 30.20 16.49 13.08
C GLU A 543 31.10 16.84 11.90
N LYS A 544 30.52 17.24 10.76
CA LYS A 544 31.26 17.45 9.51
C LYS A 544 32.01 18.77 9.48
N TYR A 545 31.45 19.85 10.07
CA TYR A 545 31.98 21.21 9.95
C TYR A 545 32.37 21.83 11.30
N GLY A 546 32.20 21.12 12.40
CA GLY A 546 32.52 21.55 13.76
C GLY A 546 31.31 22.03 14.55
N ILE A 547 31.42 21.92 15.87
CA ILE A 547 30.39 22.33 16.85
C ILE A 547 29.99 23.79 16.62
N GLY A 548 28.67 24.08 16.59
CA GLY A 548 28.10 25.40 16.34
C GLY A 548 27.72 25.66 14.86
N SER A 549 27.97 24.67 13.97
CA SER A 549 27.61 24.80 12.54
C SER A 549 26.10 24.86 12.32
N GLU A 550 25.32 24.11 13.11
CA GLU A 550 23.84 24.19 13.06
C GLU A 550 23.37 25.58 13.43
N GLU A 551 23.84 26.14 14.55
CA GLU A 551 23.48 27.49 15.01
C GLU A 551 23.89 28.56 14.00
N ALA A 552 25.06 28.42 13.39
CA ALA A 552 25.54 29.33 12.36
C ALA A 552 24.64 29.32 11.12
N LEU A 553 24.18 28.14 10.70
CA LEU A 553 23.24 28.00 9.58
C LEU A 553 21.91 28.73 9.86
N TYR A 554 21.31 28.49 11.03
CA TYR A 554 20.05 29.14 11.40
C TYR A 554 20.20 30.66 11.71
N ALA A 555 21.43 31.10 12.05
CA ALA A 555 21.75 32.52 12.20
C ALA A 555 22.07 33.24 10.86
N GLY A 556 21.95 32.53 9.72
CA GLY A 556 22.25 33.09 8.40
C GLY A 556 23.73 33.32 8.11
N ARG A 557 24.62 32.65 8.85
CA ARG A 557 26.08 32.72 8.71
C ARG A 557 26.64 31.42 8.15
N GLY A 558 25.79 30.63 7.46
CA GLY A 558 26.17 29.36 6.88
C GLY A 558 27.00 29.49 5.60
N SER A 559 27.95 28.59 5.44
CA SER A 559 28.67 28.36 4.18
C SER A 559 29.08 26.89 4.12
N PHE A 560 28.04 26.01 4.15
CA PHE A 560 28.24 24.57 4.29
C PHE A 560 27.92 23.86 2.96
N PRO A 561 28.93 23.36 2.22
CA PRO A 561 28.73 22.61 1.00
C PRO A 561 28.17 21.22 1.29
N LEU A 562 26.99 20.90 0.77
CA LEU A 562 26.34 19.60 0.88
C LEU A 562 25.98 19.06 -0.49
N SER A 563 26.06 17.75 -0.64
CA SER A 563 25.36 17.04 -1.72
C SER A 563 23.96 16.69 -1.25
N VAL A 564 22.97 16.87 -2.14
CA VAL A 564 21.56 16.73 -1.77
C VAL A 564 20.83 15.85 -2.76
N VAL A 565 20.01 14.93 -2.24
CA VAL A 565 18.97 14.26 -3.01
C VAL A 565 17.66 15.00 -2.77
N TYR A 566 16.95 15.31 -3.85
CA TYR A 566 15.75 16.13 -3.78
C TYR A 566 14.66 15.67 -4.75
N GLN A 567 13.45 16.07 -4.47
CA GLN A 567 12.28 15.97 -5.36
C GLN A 567 11.94 17.35 -5.91
N VAL A 568 11.42 17.37 -7.14
CA VAL A 568 10.84 18.56 -7.77
C VAL A 568 9.33 18.46 -7.71
N GLY A 569 8.67 19.55 -7.39
CA GLY A 569 7.22 19.68 -7.39
C GLY A 569 6.78 21.11 -7.68
N GLN A 570 5.48 21.31 -7.75
CA GLN A 570 4.87 22.63 -7.85
C GLN A 570 4.29 23.03 -6.49
N ASN A 571 4.54 24.25 -6.07
CA ASN A 571 3.87 24.89 -4.95
C ASN A 571 2.94 25.98 -5.46
N ILE A 572 1.64 25.81 -5.21
CA ILE A 572 0.64 26.82 -5.57
C ILE A 572 0.27 27.61 -4.33
N TYR A 573 0.70 28.86 -4.29
CA TYR A 573 0.40 29.76 -3.19
C TYR A 573 -0.19 31.08 -3.68
N LYS A 574 -1.39 31.43 -3.22
CA LYS A 574 -2.13 32.65 -3.63
C LYS A 574 -2.23 32.82 -5.16
N GLY A 575 -2.44 31.69 -5.88
CA GLY A 575 -2.60 31.70 -7.34
C GLY A 575 -1.29 31.82 -8.14
N ARG A 576 -0.13 31.82 -7.47
CA ARG A 576 1.19 31.72 -8.12
C ARG A 576 1.70 30.29 -8.02
N THR A 577 2.15 29.76 -9.13
CA THR A 577 2.83 28.45 -9.20
C THR A 577 4.34 28.71 -9.16
N GLU A 578 5.04 28.04 -8.27
CA GLU A 578 6.49 28.11 -8.15
C GLU A 578 7.07 26.71 -8.08
N VAL A 579 8.26 26.52 -8.62
CA VAL A 579 9.00 25.26 -8.48
C VAL A 579 9.42 25.09 -7.02
N GLN A 580 9.13 23.92 -6.45
CA GLN A 580 9.51 23.57 -5.09
C GLN A 580 10.53 22.42 -5.11
N PHE A 581 11.65 22.64 -4.42
CA PHE A 581 12.65 21.60 -4.15
C PHE A 581 12.44 21.07 -2.74
N VAL A 582 12.22 19.75 -2.63
CA VAL A 582 12.04 19.07 -1.34
C VAL A 582 13.20 18.11 -1.12
N MET A 583 14.11 18.48 -0.20
CA MET A 583 15.24 17.65 0.19
C MET A 583 14.75 16.35 0.82
N GLN A 584 15.31 15.24 0.36
CA GLN A 584 15.02 13.90 0.87
C GLN A 584 16.22 13.34 1.62
N ASN A 585 17.42 13.67 1.14
CA ASN A 585 18.66 13.17 1.72
C ASN A 585 19.83 14.14 1.51
N TYR A 586 20.89 13.99 2.28
CA TYR A 586 22.09 14.85 2.26
C TYR A 586 23.36 14.07 2.64
N CYS A 587 24.52 14.51 2.15
CA CYS A 587 25.82 14.00 2.56
C CYS A 587 26.94 15.07 2.46
#